data_2c474cf03e190f2aa3dabb519e404a08
#
_entry.id   2c474cf03e190f2aa3dabb519e404a08
#
_cell.length_a   1.000
_cell.length_b   1.000
_cell.length_c   1.000
_cell.angle_alpha   90.00
_cell.angle_beta   90.00
_cell.angle_gamma   90.00
#
_symmetry.space_group_name_H-M   'P 1'
#
loop_
_entity.id
_entity.type
_entity.pdbx_description
1 polymer ?
#
loop_
_entity_poly.entity_id
_entity_poly.type
_entity_poly.pdbx_seq_one_letter_code
_entity_poly.pdbx_strand_id
1 'polypeptide(L)'
;VLIAGGIMLAVAVVFGAILVVCSHFLAVRKDERVEQVEKLLANSNCGGCGKAGCAQFAEALVKGEVKLSDCRATPTANKEKIAKILGGGEIGEETVAVVHCNGGNACFDKYDYQGYGNCASCELIAGGVKACPVGCIGKKTCVDVCPHHAISVEDGGYAVVDKEKCISCGVCISDCPKHIIGRIPKNAKVYIACSNHGKGKDVMELCKRGCIGCGICAKNCPVGAIEMKNGLPEIDYTKCIGCKKCAEKCPRKCIKEH
;
A
#
# COMPACT_ATOMS: atom_id res chain seq x y z
N VAL A 1 49.98 -19.46 -37.13
CA VAL A 1 49.58 -19.04 -35.74
C VAL A 1 49.88 -17.55 -35.55
N LEU A 2 51.06 -17.00 -35.93
CA LEU A 2 51.39 -15.59 -35.74
C LEU A 2 50.49 -14.63 -36.52
N ILE A 3 50.12 -14.95 -37.75
CA ILE A 3 49.25 -14.10 -38.60
C ILE A 3 47.81 -14.05 -38.03
N ALA A 4 47.29 -15.18 -37.56
CA ALA A 4 45.96 -15.25 -36.94
C ALA A 4 45.92 -14.43 -35.62
N GLY A 5 47.00 -14.51 -34.82
CA GLY A 5 47.10 -13.71 -33.59
C GLY A 5 47.20 -12.20 -33.86
N GLY A 6 47.89 -11.80 -34.92
CA GLY A 6 47.96 -10.40 -35.33
C GLY A 6 46.62 -9.81 -35.81
N ILE A 7 45.84 -10.60 -36.56
CA ILE A 7 44.51 -10.20 -37.02
C ILE A 7 43.53 -10.07 -35.82
N MET A 8 43.58 -11.00 -34.90
CA MET A 8 42.71 -10.95 -33.69
C MET A 8 43.04 -9.74 -32.81
N LEU A 9 44.33 -9.43 -32.65
CA LEU A 9 44.77 -8.23 -31.91
C LEU A 9 44.30 -6.94 -32.59
N ALA A 10 44.45 -6.83 -33.90
CA ALA A 10 44.03 -5.66 -34.66
C ALA A 10 42.48 -5.46 -34.54
N VAL A 11 41.71 -6.52 -34.68
CA VAL A 11 40.26 -6.48 -34.51
C VAL A 11 39.87 -6.05 -33.09
N ALA A 12 40.53 -6.58 -32.06
CA ALA A 12 40.23 -6.22 -30.66
C ALA A 12 40.54 -4.75 -30.38
N VAL A 13 41.64 -4.21 -30.93
CA VAL A 13 41.99 -2.78 -30.78
C VAL A 13 40.98 -1.88 -31.48
N VAL A 14 40.58 -2.22 -32.71
CA VAL A 14 39.58 -1.44 -33.46
C VAL A 14 38.23 -1.44 -32.76
N PHE A 15 37.71 -2.60 -32.32
CA PHE A 15 36.45 -2.69 -31.55
C PHE A 15 36.56 -1.97 -30.22
N GLY A 16 37.68 -2.09 -29.50
CA GLY A 16 37.92 -1.39 -28.25
C GLY A 16 37.88 0.15 -28.46
N ALA A 17 38.54 0.65 -29.50
CA ALA A 17 38.50 2.06 -29.83
C ALA A 17 37.08 2.54 -30.17
N ILE A 18 36.34 1.78 -30.98
CA ILE A 18 34.93 2.08 -31.30
C ILE A 18 34.07 2.14 -30.04
N LEU A 19 34.19 1.18 -29.13
CA LEU A 19 33.44 1.16 -27.88
C LEU A 19 33.75 2.38 -26.99
N VAL A 20 35.02 2.76 -26.87
CA VAL A 20 35.43 3.95 -26.11
C VAL A 20 34.85 5.22 -26.74
N VAL A 21 34.94 5.38 -28.07
CA VAL A 21 34.34 6.51 -28.77
C VAL A 21 32.81 6.53 -28.60
N CYS A 22 32.15 5.41 -28.81
CA CYS A 22 30.72 5.31 -28.62
C CYS A 22 30.29 5.60 -27.16
N SER A 23 31.04 5.09 -26.16
CA SER A 23 30.77 5.39 -24.76
C SER A 23 30.89 6.86 -24.41
N HIS A 24 31.83 7.56 -25.04
CA HIS A 24 32.02 8.99 -24.81
C HIS A 24 30.93 9.85 -25.48
N PHE A 25 30.53 9.49 -26.71
CA PHE A 25 29.49 10.24 -27.44
C PHE A 25 28.06 9.89 -26.98
N LEU A 26 27.83 8.65 -26.54
CA LEU A 26 26.53 8.17 -26.04
C LEU A 26 26.38 8.30 -24.51
N ALA A 27 27.40 8.81 -23.80
CA ALA A 27 27.32 9.06 -22.36
C ALA A 27 26.23 10.11 -22.09
N VAL A 28 25.07 9.67 -21.66
CA VAL A 28 24.00 10.55 -21.16
C VAL A 28 24.52 11.21 -19.87
N ARG A 29 24.73 12.51 -19.90
CA ARG A 29 25.03 13.26 -18.68
C ARG A 29 23.85 13.18 -17.73
N LYS A 30 23.96 12.38 -16.70
CA LYS A 30 22.97 12.35 -15.62
C LYS A 30 23.06 13.68 -14.86
N ASP A 31 21.93 14.33 -14.67
CA ASP A 31 21.84 15.51 -13.82
C ASP A 31 22.21 15.09 -12.38
N GLU A 32 23.17 15.78 -11.76
CA GLU A 32 23.63 15.48 -10.38
C GLU A 32 22.47 15.52 -9.38
N ARG A 33 21.44 16.32 -9.65
CA ARG A 33 20.23 16.37 -8.83
C ARG A 33 19.49 15.05 -8.80
N VAL A 34 19.49 14.27 -9.90
CA VAL A 34 18.84 12.97 -9.98
C VAL A 34 19.46 12.00 -8.98
N GLU A 35 20.79 11.95 -8.91
CA GLU A 35 21.50 11.07 -7.97
C GLU A 35 21.26 11.48 -6.51
N GLN A 36 21.23 12.79 -6.22
CA GLN A 36 20.92 13.30 -4.89
C GLN A 36 19.49 12.97 -4.47
N VAL A 37 18.52 13.12 -5.37
CA VAL A 37 17.11 12.79 -5.13
C VAL A 37 16.95 11.27 -4.94
N GLU A 38 17.58 10.45 -5.79
CA GLU A 38 17.51 8.99 -5.69
C GLU A 38 17.98 8.48 -4.32
N LYS A 39 19.10 9.01 -3.79
CA LYS A 39 19.62 8.66 -2.46
C LYS A 39 18.69 9.01 -1.31
N LEU A 40 17.81 10.00 -1.48
CA LEU A 40 16.84 10.43 -0.48
C LEU A 40 15.50 9.69 -0.59
N LEU A 41 15.21 9.03 -1.70
CA LEU A 41 14.02 8.21 -1.87
C LEU A 41 14.08 6.95 -1.00
N ALA A 42 12.93 6.30 -0.81
CA ALA A 42 12.81 5.10 0.03
C ALA A 42 13.59 3.88 -0.49
N ASN A 43 14.08 3.91 -1.74
CA ASN A 43 14.83 2.84 -2.43
C ASN A 43 14.16 1.45 -2.40
N SER A 44 12.84 1.42 -2.16
CA SER A 44 12.06 0.18 -2.07
C SER A 44 11.69 -0.40 -3.43
N ASN A 45 11.87 0.38 -4.52
CA ASN A 45 11.49 0.01 -5.90
C ASN A 45 10.08 -0.60 -6.01
N CYS A 46 9.16 -0.12 -5.18
CA CYS A 46 7.82 -0.70 -4.97
C CYS A 46 6.84 -0.45 -6.12
N GLY A 47 7.17 0.40 -7.09
CA GLY A 47 6.30 0.75 -8.22
C GLY A 47 5.03 1.55 -7.86
N GLY A 48 4.78 1.84 -6.59
CA GLY A 48 3.57 2.51 -6.11
C GLY A 48 3.33 3.94 -6.63
N CYS A 49 4.35 4.56 -7.21
CA CYS A 49 4.29 5.85 -7.91
C CYS A 49 4.05 5.73 -9.42
N GLY A 50 3.83 4.52 -9.95
CA GLY A 50 3.65 4.24 -11.38
C GLY A 50 4.94 4.20 -12.20
N LYS A 51 6.11 4.28 -11.58
CA LYS A 51 7.42 4.11 -12.24
C LYS A 51 8.02 2.76 -11.87
N ALA A 52 8.86 2.18 -12.75
CA ALA A 52 9.42 0.85 -12.54
C ALA A 52 10.43 0.78 -11.37
N GLY A 53 10.95 1.93 -10.91
CA GLY A 53 11.85 1.99 -9.77
C GLY A 53 12.14 3.41 -9.31
N CYS A 54 12.84 3.54 -8.19
CA CYS A 54 13.16 4.84 -7.58
C CYS A 54 14.06 5.69 -8.46
N ALA A 55 14.98 5.09 -9.22
CA ALA A 55 15.83 5.82 -10.18
C ALA A 55 15.00 6.51 -11.28
N GLN A 56 14.04 5.79 -11.89
CA GLN A 56 13.15 6.38 -12.90
C GLN A 56 12.24 7.46 -12.31
N PHE A 57 11.80 7.27 -11.07
CA PHE A 57 11.02 8.29 -10.38
C PHE A 57 11.85 9.55 -10.13
N ALA A 58 13.10 9.42 -9.70
CA ALA A 58 14.01 10.54 -9.49
C ALA A 58 14.25 11.33 -10.80
N GLU A 59 14.48 10.64 -11.93
CA GLU A 59 14.61 11.29 -13.24
C GLU A 59 13.33 12.04 -13.65
N ALA A 60 12.18 11.40 -13.52
CA ALA A 60 10.89 12.00 -13.86
C ALA A 60 10.57 13.20 -12.95
N LEU A 61 10.95 13.12 -11.66
CA LEU A 61 10.73 14.19 -10.70
C LEU A 61 11.60 15.43 -11.00
N VAL A 62 12.88 15.23 -11.34
CA VAL A 62 13.78 16.32 -11.74
C VAL A 62 13.33 16.96 -13.05
N LYS A 63 12.73 16.20 -13.98
CA LYS A 63 12.14 16.69 -15.21
C LYS A 63 10.78 17.38 -15.01
N GLY A 64 10.17 17.26 -13.83
CA GLY A 64 8.84 17.81 -13.53
C GLY A 64 7.67 17.01 -14.10
N GLU A 65 7.89 15.77 -14.55
CA GLU A 65 6.84 14.88 -15.10
C GLU A 65 5.93 14.28 -14.03
N VAL A 66 6.41 14.20 -12.77
CA VAL A 66 5.69 13.63 -11.62
C VAL A 66 5.82 14.55 -10.42
N LYS A 67 4.91 14.43 -9.47
CA LYS A 67 4.94 15.20 -8.22
C LYS A 67 5.66 14.41 -7.12
N LEU A 68 6.30 15.11 -6.20
CA LEU A 68 6.93 14.51 -5.01
C LEU A 68 5.90 13.77 -4.12
N SER A 69 4.67 14.27 -4.07
CA SER A 69 3.54 13.65 -3.37
C SER A 69 3.17 12.26 -3.90
N ASP A 70 3.51 11.93 -5.15
CA ASP A 70 3.20 10.62 -5.76
C ASP A 70 4.03 9.50 -5.13
N CYS A 71 5.25 9.81 -4.64
CA CYS A 71 6.03 8.86 -3.86
C CYS A 71 5.57 8.87 -2.40
N ARG A 72 4.73 7.93 -2.03
CA ARG A 72 4.19 7.80 -0.66
C ARG A 72 5.13 7.09 0.30
N ALA A 73 6.05 6.26 -0.24
CA ALA A 73 6.98 5.45 0.53
C ALA A 73 8.14 6.26 1.15
N THR A 74 8.46 7.44 0.60
CA THR A 74 9.54 8.28 1.11
C THR A 74 9.08 9.04 2.37
N PRO A 75 9.85 8.98 3.48
CA PRO A 75 9.55 9.72 4.70
C PRO A 75 9.48 11.23 4.48
N THR A 76 8.63 11.93 5.23
CA THR A 76 8.44 13.39 5.13
C THR A 76 9.74 14.18 5.28
N ALA A 77 10.60 13.80 6.22
CA ALA A 77 11.90 14.45 6.40
C ALA A 77 12.80 14.39 5.15
N ASN A 78 12.74 13.30 4.38
CA ASN A 78 13.48 13.18 3.13
C ASN A 78 12.79 13.96 2.00
N LYS A 79 11.44 13.98 1.96
CA LYS A 79 10.69 14.80 1.00
C LYS A 79 11.00 16.28 1.16
N GLU A 80 11.15 16.77 2.39
CA GLU A 80 11.56 18.16 2.65
C GLU A 80 12.93 18.48 2.07
N LYS A 81 13.89 17.54 2.20
CA LYS A 81 15.22 17.69 1.61
C LYS A 81 15.16 17.68 0.08
N ILE A 82 14.36 16.77 -0.51
CA ILE A 82 14.15 16.70 -1.96
C ILE A 82 13.49 18.00 -2.45
N ALA A 83 12.47 18.50 -1.77
CA ALA A 83 11.81 19.75 -2.11
C ALA A 83 12.79 20.95 -2.12
N LYS A 84 13.75 20.99 -1.18
CA LYS A 84 14.81 22.01 -1.17
C LYS A 84 15.75 21.89 -2.38
N ILE A 85 16.13 20.67 -2.79
CA ILE A 85 16.99 20.43 -3.97
C ILE A 85 16.28 20.87 -5.26
N LEU A 86 14.97 20.65 -5.35
CA LEU A 86 14.17 20.95 -6.54
C LEU A 86 13.61 22.38 -6.57
N GLY A 87 13.79 23.15 -5.48
CA GLY A 87 13.25 24.52 -5.38
C GLY A 87 11.75 24.58 -5.08
N GLY A 88 11.14 23.50 -4.61
CA GLY A 88 9.73 23.40 -4.24
C GLY A 88 9.18 21.99 -4.45
N GLY A 89 7.94 21.74 -3.98
CA GLY A 89 7.22 20.49 -4.17
C GLY A 89 6.18 20.27 -3.06
N GLU A 90 5.02 19.73 -3.43
CA GLU A 90 3.98 19.35 -2.47
C GLU A 90 4.42 18.10 -1.70
N ILE A 91 4.54 18.24 -0.39
CA ILE A 91 4.82 17.14 0.53
C ILE A 91 3.46 16.55 0.92
N GLY A 92 3.10 15.41 0.32
CA GLY A 92 1.86 14.71 0.68
C GLY A 92 1.87 14.24 2.13
N GLU A 93 0.68 14.09 2.72
CA GLU A 93 0.49 13.60 4.08
C GLU A 93 1.02 12.16 4.24
N GLU A 94 1.64 11.86 5.39
CA GLU A 94 2.06 10.49 5.72
C GLU A 94 0.83 9.60 5.94
N THR A 95 0.78 8.50 5.21
CA THR A 95 -0.30 7.52 5.30
C THR A 95 0.23 6.14 5.65
N VAL A 96 -0.65 5.27 6.11
CA VAL A 96 -0.38 3.84 6.30
C VAL A 96 -1.51 3.01 5.72
N ALA A 97 -1.21 1.78 5.34
CA ALA A 97 -2.23 0.84 4.92
C ALA A 97 -3.00 0.32 6.13
N VAL A 98 -4.31 0.08 5.96
CA VAL A 98 -5.15 -0.61 6.94
C VAL A 98 -6.05 -1.62 6.23
N VAL A 99 -6.43 -2.67 6.94
CA VAL A 99 -7.34 -3.69 6.41
C VAL A 99 -8.76 -3.40 6.92
N HIS A 100 -9.66 -3.04 6.03
CA HIS A 100 -11.07 -2.76 6.36
C HIS A 100 -11.87 -4.06 6.56
N CYS A 101 -11.34 -4.97 7.38
CA CYS A 101 -12.00 -6.19 7.82
C CYS A 101 -11.33 -6.73 9.08
N ASN A 102 -12.13 -7.01 10.12
CA ASN A 102 -11.72 -7.75 11.31
C ASN A 102 -12.60 -9.00 11.56
N GLY A 103 -13.27 -9.45 10.50
CA GLY A 103 -14.18 -10.62 10.56
C GLY A 103 -13.43 -11.92 10.82
N GLY A 104 -12.49 -12.26 9.93
CA GLY A 104 -11.69 -13.47 10.06
C GLY A 104 -12.52 -14.69 10.47
N ASN A 105 -12.15 -15.31 11.59
CA ASN A 105 -12.86 -16.47 12.16
C ASN A 105 -14.25 -16.12 12.74
N ALA A 106 -14.57 -14.83 12.92
CA ALA A 106 -15.90 -14.39 13.30
C ALA A 106 -16.88 -14.28 12.11
N CYS A 107 -16.38 -14.43 10.88
CA CYS A 107 -17.16 -14.56 9.66
C CYS A 107 -17.31 -16.05 9.32
N PHE A 108 -18.52 -16.49 8.98
CA PHE A 108 -18.77 -17.89 8.60
C PHE A 108 -18.07 -18.23 7.29
N ASP A 109 -17.63 -19.50 7.17
CA ASP A 109 -17.10 -20.06 5.95
C ASP A 109 -18.21 -20.76 5.16
N LYS A 110 -18.20 -20.61 3.83
CA LYS A 110 -19.16 -21.28 2.93
C LYS A 110 -18.80 -22.73 2.69
N TYR A 111 -17.50 -23.02 2.69
CA TYR A 111 -16.93 -24.36 2.39
C TYR A 111 -15.51 -24.45 2.96
N ASP A 112 -15.01 -25.68 3.08
CA ASP A 112 -13.60 -25.93 3.39
C ASP A 112 -12.77 -25.87 2.09
N TYR A 113 -11.78 -24.98 2.06
CA TYR A 113 -10.94 -24.72 0.89
C TYR A 113 -9.66 -25.60 0.91
N GLN A 114 -9.56 -26.50 -0.05
CA GLN A 114 -8.46 -27.46 -0.23
C GLN A 114 -7.57 -27.10 -1.44
N GLY A 115 -7.32 -25.83 -1.68
CA GLY A 115 -6.57 -25.38 -2.85
C GLY A 115 -5.26 -24.64 -2.49
N TYR A 116 -4.70 -23.91 -3.47
CA TYR A 116 -3.51 -23.10 -3.28
C TYR A 116 -3.65 -22.10 -2.13
N GLY A 117 -2.61 -21.94 -1.33
CA GLY A 117 -2.59 -21.18 -0.09
C GLY A 117 -2.62 -19.65 -0.23
N ASN A 118 -3.09 -19.06 -1.35
CA ASN A 118 -3.17 -17.62 -1.55
C ASN A 118 -4.62 -17.12 -1.72
N CYS A 119 -4.82 -15.82 -1.51
CA CYS A 119 -6.16 -15.22 -1.59
C CYS A 119 -6.71 -15.18 -3.01
N ALA A 120 -5.86 -14.96 -4.02
CA ALA A 120 -6.29 -14.84 -5.41
C ALA A 120 -6.89 -16.16 -5.92
N SER A 121 -6.21 -17.28 -5.67
CA SER A 121 -6.71 -18.61 -6.05
C SER A 121 -8.01 -18.98 -5.31
N CYS A 122 -8.09 -18.61 -4.03
CA CYS A 122 -9.30 -18.85 -3.23
C CYS A 122 -10.48 -18.00 -3.73
N GLU A 123 -10.24 -16.76 -4.17
CA GLU A 123 -11.27 -15.85 -4.69
C GLU A 123 -11.94 -16.37 -5.96
N LEU A 124 -11.19 -17.06 -6.83
CA LEU A 124 -11.73 -17.63 -8.08
C LEU A 124 -12.83 -18.67 -7.82
N ILE A 125 -12.84 -19.29 -6.64
CA ILE A 125 -13.84 -20.28 -6.27
C ILE A 125 -14.97 -19.59 -5.50
N ALA A 126 -16.08 -19.35 -6.15
CA ALA A 126 -17.31 -18.77 -5.60
C ALA A 126 -17.09 -17.45 -4.80
N GLY A 127 -16.09 -16.64 -5.19
CA GLY A 127 -15.76 -15.40 -4.50
C GLY A 127 -15.14 -15.61 -3.10
N GLY A 128 -14.34 -16.66 -2.94
CA GLY A 128 -13.62 -16.99 -1.71
C GLY A 128 -14.45 -17.72 -0.65
N VAL A 129 -13.75 -18.29 0.32
CA VAL A 129 -14.30 -19.16 1.37
C VAL A 129 -15.26 -18.44 2.33
N LYS A 130 -15.12 -17.14 2.57
CA LYS A 130 -15.92 -16.40 3.54
C LYS A 130 -17.36 -16.15 3.03
N ALA A 131 -18.35 -16.32 3.91
CA ALA A 131 -19.75 -16.01 3.62
C ALA A 131 -19.93 -14.51 3.30
N CYS A 132 -19.18 -13.63 3.95
CA CYS A 132 -19.15 -12.20 3.61
C CYS A 132 -18.43 -11.98 2.26
N PRO A 133 -19.10 -11.39 1.26
CA PRO A 133 -18.53 -11.19 -0.09
C PRO A 133 -17.26 -10.31 -0.11
N VAL A 134 -17.15 -9.42 0.87
CA VAL A 134 -16.00 -8.50 1.06
C VAL A 134 -15.16 -8.88 2.30
N GLY A 135 -15.26 -10.13 2.77
CA GLY A 135 -14.53 -10.59 3.94
C GLY A 135 -13.06 -10.90 3.63
N CYS A 136 -12.15 -10.61 4.57
CA CYS A 136 -10.76 -11.04 4.46
C CYS A 136 -10.69 -12.57 4.39
N ILE A 137 -10.05 -13.10 3.34
CA ILE A 137 -9.88 -14.53 3.13
C ILE A 137 -8.85 -15.14 4.10
N GLY A 138 -7.86 -14.33 4.54
CA GLY A 138 -6.84 -14.75 5.51
C GLY A 138 -5.73 -15.65 4.94
N LYS A 139 -5.63 -15.83 3.61
CA LYS A 139 -4.63 -16.69 2.95
C LYS A 139 -3.32 -15.96 2.62
N LYS A 140 -2.98 -14.88 3.33
CA LYS A 140 -1.67 -14.21 3.43
C LYS A 140 -1.12 -13.54 2.17
N THR A 141 -1.80 -13.45 1.02
CA THR A 141 -1.26 -12.77 -0.17
C THR A 141 -0.66 -11.40 0.14
N CYS A 142 -1.34 -10.57 0.94
CA CYS A 142 -0.85 -9.25 1.34
C CYS A 142 0.40 -9.31 2.26
N VAL A 143 0.60 -10.40 3.00
CA VAL A 143 1.80 -10.64 3.83
C VAL A 143 2.98 -10.95 2.93
N ASP A 144 2.79 -11.87 1.97
CA ASP A 144 3.85 -12.37 1.08
C ASP A 144 4.40 -11.28 0.16
N VAL A 145 3.52 -10.36 -0.30
CA VAL A 145 3.92 -9.25 -1.19
C VAL A 145 4.45 -8.02 -0.44
N CYS A 146 4.43 -8.01 0.88
CA CYS A 146 4.87 -6.85 1.65
C CYS A 146 6.40 -6.77 1.77
N PRO A 147 7.08 -5.83 1.08
CA PRO A 147 8.55 -5.77 1.08
C PRO A 147 9.15 -5.39 2.45
N HIS A 148 8.33 -4.83 3.35
CA HIS A 148 8.75 -4.42 4.69
C HIS A 148 8.22 -5.31 5.82
N HIS A 149 7.61 -6.46 5.47
CA HIS A 149 7.04 -7.39 6.45
C HIS A 149 6.15 -6.70 7.50
N ALA A 150 5.42 -5.67 7.04
CA ALA A 150 4.55 -4.86 7.88
C ALA A 150 3.16 -5.47 8.10
N ILE A 151 2.87 -6.64 7.50
CA ILE A 151 1.55 -7.26 7.56
C ILE A 151 1.69 -8.65 8.15
N SER A 152 0.80 -8.97 9.08
CA SER A 152 0.65 -10.31 9.66
C SER A 152 -0.81 -10.75 9.59
N VAL A 153 -1.06 -12.04 9.71
CA VAL A 153 -2.41 -12.57 9.93
C VAL A 153 -2.49 -13.01 11.38
N GLU A 154 -3.39 -12.39 12.12
CA GLU A 154 -3.63 -12.73 13.53
C GLU A 154 -4.36 -14.08 13.66
N ASP A 155 -4.37 -14.64 14.88
CA ASP A 155 -5.11 -15.86 15.25
C ASP A 155 -6.61 -15.73 14.95
N GLY A 156 -7.12 -14.50 14.89
CA GLY A 156 -8.46 -14.18 14.42
C GLY A 156 -8.74 -14.43 12.94
N GLY A 157 -7.74 -14.84 12.13
CA GLY A 157 -7.87 -15.20 10.72
C GLY A 157 -8.07 -14.00 9.77
N TYR A 158 -7.62 -12.81 10.14
CA TYR A 158 -7.62 -11.61 9.31
C TYR A 158 -6.28 -10.88 9.35
N ALA A 159 -5.95 -10.16 8.29
CA ALA A 159 -4.69 -9.45 8.19
C ALA A 159 -4.69 -8.13 9.00
N VAL A 160 -3.56 -7.83 9.61
CA VAL A 160 -3.31 -6.59 10.37
C VAL A 160 -2.02 -5.96 9.89
N VAL A 161 -1.96 -4.65 9.87
CA VAL A 161 -0.80 -3.87 9.43
C VAL A 161 -0.12 -3.21 10.62
N ASP A 162 1.19 -3.45 10.76
CA ASP A 162 2.06 -2.72 11.69
C ASP A 162 2.38 -1.34 11.09
N LYS A 163 1.87 -0.29 11.71
CA LYS A 163 2.01 1.09 11.22
C LYS A 163 3.45 1.61 11.29
N GLU A 164 4.27 1.08 12.18
CA GLU A 164 5.66 1.53 12.32
C GLU A 164 6.55 0.96 11.19
N LYS A 165 6.22 -0.23 10.69
CA LYS A 165 6.91 -0.86 9.56
C LYS A 165 6.33 -0.47 8.21
N CYS A 166 5.07 -0.01 8.17
CA CYS A 166 4.38 0.29 6.92
C CYS A 166 4.88 1.61 6.31
N ILE A 167 5.39 1.53 5.08
CA ILE A 167 5.84 2.70 4.29
C ILE A 167 4.78 3.20 3.31
N SER A 168 3.54 2.72 3.38
CA SER A 168 2.44 3.13 2.49
C SER A 168 2.66 2.89 0.99
N CYS A 169 3.52 1.97 0.59
CA CYS A 169 3.84 1.70 -0.81
C CYS A 169 2.61 1.28 -1.65
N GLY A 170 1.66 0.57 -1.04
CA GLY A 170 0.39 0.19 -1.67
C GLY A 170 0.38 -1.13 -2.41
N VAL A 171 1.47 -1.89 -2.45
CA VAL A 171 1.52 -3.22 -3.10
C VAL A 171 0.43 -4.14 -2.56
N CYS A 172 0.22 -4.17 -1.24
CA CYS A 172 -0.84 -4.97 -0.63
C CYS A 172 -2.26 -4.52 -1.03
N ILE A 173 -2.44 -3.26 -1.42
CA ILE A 173 -3.73 -2.71 -1.86
C ILE A 173 -4.05 -3.23 -3.25
N SER A 174 -3.08 -3.21 -4.18
CA SER A 174 -3.24 -3.73 -5.55
C SER A 174 -3.45 -5.24 -5.58
N ASP A 175 -2.77 -5.98 -4.70
CA ASP A 175 -2.77 -7.43 -4.69
C ASP A 175 -3.90 -8.06 -3.86
N CYS A 176 -4.69 -7.23 -3.16
CA CYS A 176 -5.83 -7.75 -2.41
C CYS A 176 -7.02 -8.04 -3.33
N PRO A 177 -7.40 -9.30 -3.58
CA PRO A 177 -8.51 -9.63 -4.48
C PRO A 177 -9.87 -9.16 -3.96
N LYS A 178 -9.97 -8.87 -2.66
CA LYS A 178 -11.17 -8.31 -2.02
C LYS A 178 -11.21 -6.79 -2.00
N HIS A 179 -10.13 -6.11 -2.39
CA HIS A 179 -9.99 -4.65 -2.38
C HIS A 179 -10.39 -3.99 -1.06
N ILE A 180 -10.08 -4.66 0.07
CA ILE A 180 -10.42 -4.21 1.43
C ILE A 180 -9.25 -3.56 2.16
N ILE A 181 -8.14 -3.34 1.49
CA ILE A 181 -7.00 -2.62 2.07
C ILE A 181 -7.03 -1.19 1.53
N GLY A 182 -7.06 -0.25 2.44
CA GLY A 182 -7.06 1.18 2.12
C GLY A 182 -5.91 1.90 2.79
N ARG A 183 -5.85 3.23 2.64
CA ARG A 183 -4.91 4.11 3.32
C ARG A 183 -5.65 5.04 4.26
N ILE A 184 -5.03 5.30 5.41
CA ILE A 184 -5.44 6.33 6.36
C ILE A 184 -4.23 7.19 6.74
N PRO A 185 -4.41 8.39 7.28
CA PRO A 185 -3.31 9.16 7.86
C PRO A 185 -2.58 8.36 8.94
N LYS A 186 -1.25 8.43 8.97
CA LYS A 186 -0.42 7.69 9.93
C LYS A 186 -0.72 8.07 11.39
N ASN A 187 -1.14 9.30 11.63
CA ASN A 187 -1.52 9.82 12.93
C ASN A 187 -2.94 9.42 13.37
N ALA A 188 -3.74 8.79 12.49
CA ALA A 188 -5.08 8.32 12.82
C ALA A 188 -5.02 7.33 13.99
N LYS A 189 -5.96 7.46 14.94
CA LYS A 189 -6.04 6.61 16.13
C LYS A 189 -7.07 5.50 16.02
N VAL A 190 -7.96 5.60 15.05
CA VAL A 190 -9.05 4.65 14.82
C VAL A 190 -9.35 4.54 13.33
N TYR A 191 -9.83 3.38 12.91
CA TYR A 191 -10.31 3.15 11.55
C TYR A 191 -11.49 2.17 11.52
N ILE A 192 -12.25 2.17 10.42
CA ILE A 192 -13.38 1.26 10.24
C ILE A 192 -12.86 -0.06 9.67
N ALA A 193 -12.96 -1.14 10.43
CA ALA A 193 -12.53 -2.49 10.06
C ALA A 193 -13.71 -3.32 9.51
N CYS A 194 -14.46 -2.75 8.58
CA CYS A 194 -15.54 -3.42 7.84
C CYS A 194 -15.76 -2.71 6.50
N SER A 195 -15.98 -3.49 5.43
CA SER A 195 -16.28 -2.99 4.08
C SER A 195 -17.65 -3.48 3.58
N ASN A 196 -18.48 -4.11 4.43
CA ASN A 196 -19.75 -4.66 4.00
C ASN A 196 -20.87 -3.62 4.07
N HIS A 197 -21.42 -3.25 2.92
CA HIS A 197 -22.53 -2.30 2.75
C HIS A 197 -23.92 -2.95 2.85
N GLY A 198 -23.99 -4.23 3.20
CA GLY A 198 -25.25 -4.96 3.31
C GLY A 198 -26.15 -4.45 4.45
N LYS A 199 -27.41 -4.84 4.41
CA LYS A 199 -28.36 -4.51 5.48
C LYS A 199 -27.89 -5.16 6.80
N GLY A 200 -28.10 -4.46 7.91
CA GLY A 200 -27.58 -4.90 9.21
C GLY A 200 -28.01 -6.32 9.61
N LYS A 201 -29.23 -6.74 9.26
CA LYS A 201 -29.72 -8.11 9.49
C LYS A 201 -28.89 -9.14 8.72
N ASP A 202 -28.70 -8.92 7.43
CA ASP A 202 -27.94 -9.83 6.56
C ASP A 202 -26.47 -9.92 7.02
N VAL A 203 -25.88 -8.77 7.40
CA VAL A 203 -24.51 -8.75 7.92
C VAL A 203 -24.37 -9.51 9.24
N MET A 204 -25.39 -9.49 10.11
CA MET A 204 -25.37 -10.25 11.36
C MET A 204 -25.35 -11.76 11.12
N GLU A 205 -26.02 -12.24 10.08
CA GLU A 205 -26.04 -13.65 9.69
C GLU A 205 -24.70 -14.12 9.12
N LEU A 206 -23.96 -13.21 8.45
CA LEU A 206 -22.68 -13.53 7.79
C LEU A 206 -21.47 -13.42 8.73
N CYS A 207 -21.46 -12.43 9.63
CA CYS A 207 -20.26 -12.10 10.39
C CYS A 207 -20.61 -11.52 11.77
N LYS A 208 -20.07 -12.10 12.84
CA LYS A 208 -20.28 -11.62 14.21
C LYS A 208 -19.65 -10.25 14.51
N ARG A 209 -18.70 -9.79 13.70
CA ARG A 209 -17.99 -8.50 13.83
C ARG A 209 -18.31 -7.49 12.72
N GLY A 210 -19.23 -7.83 11.80
CA GLY A 210 -19.62 -6.96 10.69
C GLY A 210 -20.35 -5.70 11.17
N CYS A 211 -20.16 -4.57 10.49
CA CYS A 211 -20.90 -3.34 10.75
C CYS A 211 -22.37 -3.49 10.35
N ILE A 212 -23.28 -3.19 11.26
CA ILE A 212 -24.74 -3.28 11.04
C ILE A 212 -25.38 -1.94 10.68
N GLY A 213 -24.59 -0.91 10.42
CA GLY A 213 -25.11 0.40 10.03
C GLY A 213 -25.91 1.13 11.12
N CYS A 214 -25.72 0.80 12.39
CA CYS A 214 -26.57 1.34 13.49
C CYS A 214 -26.36 2.85 13.77
N GLY A 215 -25.33 3.48 13.26
CA GLY A 215 -25.06 4.91 13.42
C GLY A 215 -24.63 5.35 14.82
N ILE A 216 -24.44 4.43 15.78
CA ILE A 216 -24.05 4.77 17.17
C ILE A 216 -22.73 5.52 17.19
N CYS A 217 -21.74 5.14 16.35
CA CYS A 217 -20.45 5.79 16.25
C CYS A 217 -20.57 7.25 15.79
N ALA A 218 -21.41 7.55 14.81
CA ALA A 218 -21.66 8.90 14.32
C ALA A 218 -22.34 9.76 15.38
N LYS A 219 -23.38 9.23 16.06
CA LYS A 219 -24.12 9.94 17.12
C LYS A 219 -23.25 10.27 18.35
N ASN A 220 -22.27 9.42 18.65
CA ASN A 220 -21.37 9.62 19.80
C ASN A 220 -20.06 10.35 19.45
N CYS A 221 -19.87 10.77 18.21
CA CYS A 221 -18.69 11.53 17.81
C CYS A 221 -18.81 12.99 18.27
N PRO A 222 -17.95 13.47 19.20
CA PRO A 222 -18.11 14.80 19.78
C PRO A 222 -17.82 15.93 18.80
N VAL A 223 -17.10 15.64 17.71
CA VAL A 223 -16.70 16.62 16.68
C VAL A 223 -17.39 16.36 15.33
N GLY A 224 -18.36 15.44 15.27
CA GLY A 224 -19.07 15.14 14.02
C GLY A 224 -18.19 14.61 12.89
N ALA A 225 -17.07 13.97 13.20
CA ALA A 225 -16.10 13.47 12.22
C ALA A 225 -16.54 12.15 11.55
N ILE A 226 -17.72 11.60 11.88
CA ILE A 226 -18.19 10.33 11.34
C ILE A 226 -19.53 10.54 10.64
N GLU A 227 -19.57 10.22 9.36
CA GLU A 227 -20.76 10.24 8.54
C GLU A 227 -21.16 8.82 8.12
N MET A 228 -22.47 8.54 8.04
CA MET A 228 -22.96 7.25 7.54
C MET A 228 -23.16 7.34 6.04
N LYS A 229 -22.37 6.58 5.26
CA LYS A 229 -22.50 6.49 3.80
C LYS A 229 -22.80 5.06 3.37
N ASN A 230 -23.87 4.86 2.65
CA ASN A 230 -24.29 3.55 2.13
C ASN A 230 -24.26 2.42 3.19
N GLY A 231 -24.73 2.71 4.42
CA GLY A 231 -24.79 1.74 5.50
C GLY A 231 -23.48 1.53 6.28
N LEU A 232 -22.38 2.16 5.89
CA LEU A 232 -21.12 2.14 6.62
C LEU A 232 -20.74 3.52 7.16
N PRO A 233 -20.08 3.61 8.32
CA PRO A 233 -19.48 4.83 8.80
C PRO A 233 -18.21 5.17 7.98
N GLU A 234 -18.03 6.43 7.68
CA GLU A 234 -16.80 6.99 7.11
C GLU A 234 -16.24 8.04 8.07
N ILE A 235 -14.94 8.02 8.30
CA ILE A 235 -14.27 8.95 9.21
C ILE A 235 -13.60 10.05 8.41
N ASP A 236 -13.99 11.30 8.67
CA ASP A 236 -13.28 12.47 8.20
C ASP A 236 -12.07 12.72 9.12
N TYR A 237 -10.91 12.30 8.68
CA TYR A 237 -9.67 12.43 9.46
C TYR A 237 -9.19 13.87 9.63
N THR A 238 -9.70 14.82 8.86
CA THR A 238 -9.40 16.26 9.05
C THR A 238 -10.09 16.81 10.30
N LYS A 239 -11.24 16.24 10.69
CA LYS A 239 -12.01 16.61 11.89
C LYS A 239 -11.76 15.69 13.08
N CYS A 240 -11.26 14.47 12.83
CA CYS A 240 -11.12 13.44 13.87
C CYS A 240 -10.03 13.80 14.89
N ILE A 241 -10.39 13.94 16.15
CA ILE A 241 -9.47 14.24 17.26
C ILE A 241 -8.88 12.97 17.93
N GLY A 242 -9.18 11.78 17.43
CA GLY A 242 -8.64 10.53 17.95
C GLY A 242 -9.12 10.11 19.35
N CYS A 243 -10.29 10.58 19.81
CA CYS A 243 -10.81 10.34 21.17
C CYS A 243 -11.29 8.89 21.44
N LYS A 244 -11.32 8.02 20.44
CA LYS A 244 -11.67 6.58 20.49
C LYS A 244 -13.10 6.24 20.95
N LYS A 245 -13.94 7.19 21.32
CA LYS A 245 -15.33 6.95 21.78
C LYS A 245 -16.16 6.11 20.81
N CYS A 246 -15.92 6.28 19.51
CA CYS A 246 -16.59 5.49 18.47
C CYS A 246 -16.23 4.00 18.52
N ALA A 247 -14.97 3.66 18.85
CA ALA A 247 -14.51 2.29 19.00
C ALA A 247 -15.09 1.64 20.27
N GLU A 248 -15.06 2.35 21.40
CA GLU A 248 -15.64 1.90 22.68
C GLU A 248 -17.14 1.62 22.60
N LYS A 249 -17.88 2.53 21.96
CA LYS A 249 -19.35 2.44 21.83
C LYS A 249 -19.84 1.51 20.73
N CYS A 250 -18.94 0.97 19.90
CA CYS A 250 -19.33 0.10 18.80
C CYS A 250 -19.75 -1.30 19.30
N PRO A 251 -21.03 -1.70 19.18
CA PRO A 251 -21.51 -2.99 19.68
C PRO A 251 -20.92 -4.18 18.92
N ARG A 252 -20.45 -3.95 17.69
CA ARG A 252 -19.86 -4.98 16.82
C ARG A 252 -18.33 -4.96 16.82
N LYS A 253 -17.73 -4.02 17.55
CA LYS A 253 -16.27 -3.82 17.60
C LYS A 253 -15.60 -3.78 16.22
N CYS A 254 -16.30 -3.21 15.24
CA CYS A 254 -15.81 -3.05 13.87
C CYS A 254 -15.04 -1.72 13.65
N ILE A 255 -14.87 -0.91 14.68
CA ILE A 255 -13.95 0.22 14.70
C ILE A 255 -12.76 -0.20 15.54
N LYS A 256 -11.58 -0.19 14.93
CA LYS A 256 -10.34 -0.64 15.55
C LYS A 256 -9.47 0.55 15.89
N GLU A 257 -8.72 0.41 16.95
CA GLU A 257 -7.61 1.31 17.29
C GLU A 257 -6.41 1.01 16.38
N HIS A 258 -5.65 2.05 16.10
CA HIS A 258 -4.50 1.98 15.19
C HIS A 258 -3.24 2.50 15.88
#